data_3b111fc548ef9d82f33c89f63b79495b
#
_entry.id   3b111fc548ef9d82f33c89f63b79495b
#
_cell.length_a   1.000
_cell.length_b   1.000
_cell.length_c   1.000
_cell.angle_alpha   90.00
_cell.angle_beta   90.00
_cell.angle_gamma   90.00
#
_symmetry.space_group_name_H-M   'P 1'
#
loop_
_entity.id
_entity.type
_entity.pdbx_description
1 polymer ?
#
loop_
_entity_poly.entity_id
_entity_poly.type
_entity_poly.pdbx_seq_one_letter_code
_entity_poly.pdbx_strand_id
1 'polypeptide(L)'
;MIVATTLTTSSRADIYRFKDENGVWHFTNIKDDARYRLFIRTKRTTSRGYIKKYERIIQQAAKQFHVESSLIKAIIKAESDFDHQAVSHKGAQGLMQLMPDTANELQVQDPFDPEENIYGGTRYLSRLLKRFKNDKRLAVAAYNAGPELVEQTGGVPPVPETRRFVERVLRYYREYLNIR
;
A
#
# COMPACT_ATOMS: atom_id res chain seq x y z
N MET A 1 -1.02 -25.85 31.84
CA MET A 1 -0.34 -24.92 30.93
C MET A 1 -1.37 -24.46 29.89
N ILE A 2 -1.99 -23.28 30.09
CA ILE A 2 -3.08 -22.78 29.26
C ILE A 2 -2.44 -21.93 28.19
N VAL A 3 -2.52 -22.39 26.94
CA VAL A 3 -2.06 -21.62 25.76
C VAL A 3 -3.15 -20.59 25.44
N ALA A 4 -2.90 -19.33 25.76
CA ALA A 4 -3.76 -18.22 25.39
C ALA A 4 -3.58 -17.95 23.90
N THR A 5 -4.54 -18.39 23.09
CA THR A 5 -4.67 -18.03 21.67
C THR A 5 -5.11 -16.58 21.61
N THR A 6 -4.19 -15.65 21.31
CA THR A 6 -4.53 -14.27 21.01
C THR A 6 -5.22 -14.22 19.65
N LEU A 7 -6.54 -14.13 19.68
CA LEU A 7 -7.35 -13.77 18.51
C LEU A 7 -6.99 -12.34 18.14
N THR A 8 -6.22 -12.15 17.07
CA THR A 8 -6.04 -10.85 16.43
C THR A 8 -7.38 -10.43 15.83
N THR A 9 -8.14 -9.65 16.59
CA THR A 9 -9.35 -9.01 16.09
C THR A 9 -8.96 -8.01 15.02
N SER A 10 -9.28 -8.34 13.76
CA SER A 10 -9.19 -7.40 12.64
C SER A 10 -10.00 -6.15 12.99
N SER A 11 -9.32 -5.02 13.15
CA SER A 11 -9.94 -3.73 13.45
C SER A 11 -11.00 -3.42 12.39
N ARG A 12 -12.27 -3.42 12.80
CA ARG A 12 -13.36 -2.93 11.96
C ARG A 12 -13.33 -1.42 12.03
N ALA A 13 -13.29 -0.75 10.91
CA ALA A 13 -13.32 0.70 10.83
C ALA A 13 -14.77 1.26 10.81
N ASP A 14 -15.78 0.45 11.18
CA ASP A 14 -17.15 0.92 11.35
C ASP A 14 -17.18 1.99 12.44
N ILE A 15 -17.87 3.09 12.19
CA ILE A 15 -18.04 4.16 13.19
C ILE A 15 -19.43 4.03 13.77
N TYR A 16 -19.48 4.02 15.09
CA TYR A 16 -20.70 4.00 15.88
C TYR A 16 -20.88 5.34 16.56
N ARG A 17 -22.13 5.73 16.81
CA ARG A 17 -22.47 6.96 17.54
C ARG A 17 -23.62 6.75 18.52
N PHE A 18 -23.66 7.58 19.56
CA PHE A 18 -24.86 7.84 20.36
C PHE A 18 -24.90 9.31 20.78
N LYS A 19 -26.07 9.77 21.17
CA LYS A 19 -26.27 11.10 21.73
C LYS A 19 -26.59 10.96 23.20
N ASP A 20 -25.85 11.65 24.07
CA ASP A 20 -26.11 11.61 25.51
C ASP A 20 -27.29 12.48 25.94
N GLU A 21 -27.63 12.49 27.23
CA GLU A 21 -28.74 13.23 27.82
C GLU A 21 -28.55 14.76 27.73
N ASN A 22 -27.31 15.23 27.59
CA ASN A 22 -26.94 16.64 27.40
C ASN A 22 -26.95 17.05 25.92
N GLY A 23 -27.30 16.13 25.03
CA GLY A 23 -27.36 16.40 23.59
C GLY A 23 -26.02 16.31 22.87
N VAL A 24 -24.95 15.84 23.52
CA VAL A 24 -23.60 15.70 22.94
C VAL A 24 -23.52 14.38 22.15
N TRP A 25 -22.93 14.47 20.94
CA TRP A 25 -22.66 13.31 20.11
C TRP A 25 -21.31 12.66 20.46
N HIS A 26 -21.34 11.37 20.74
CA HIS A 26 -20.16 10.53 20.96
C HIS A 26 -19.94 9.62 19.74
N PHE A 27 -18.69 9.49 19.30
CA PHE A 27 -18.29 8.64 18.18
C PHE A 27 -17.19 7.69 18.60
N THR A 28 -17.24 6.44 18.16
CA THR A 28 -16.23 5.43 18.43
C THR A 28 -16.16 4.42 17.28
N ASN A 29 -15.02 3.77 17.14
CA ASN A 29 -14.85 2.60 16.27
C ASN A 29 -14.95 1.28 17.02
N ILE A 30 -15.14 1.33 18.36
CA ILE A 30 -15.30 0.16 19.24
C ILE A 30 -16.68 0.23 19.86
N LYS A 31 -17.54 -0.75 19.55
CA LYS A 31 -18.87 -0.83 20.15
C LYS A 31 -18.77 -1.57 21.50
N ASP A 32 -18.41 -0.86 22.53
CA ASP A 32 -18.27 -1.33 23.92
C ASP A 32 -19.51 -1.04 24.78
N ASP A 33 -20.48 -0.28 24.28
CA ASP A 33 -21.70 0.12 24.98
C ASP A 33 -22.92 -0.08 24.07
N ALA A 34 -24.03 -0.54 24.64
CA ALA A 34 -25.29 -0.84 23.94
C ALA A 34 -25.96 0.40 23.33
N ARG A 35 -25.65 1.60 23.83
CA ARG A 35 -26.18 2.88 23.32
C ARG A 35 -25.63 3.21 21.93
N TYR A 36 -24.42 2.73 21.59
CA TYR A 36 -23.81 2.99 20.30
C TYR A 36 -24.55 2.30 19.16
N ARG A 37 -24.98 3.08 18.19
CA ARG A 37 -25.62 2.64 16.96
C ARG A 37 -24.68 2.87 15.78
N LEU A 38 -24.70 1.96 14.81
CA LEU A 38 -23.91 2.10 13.59
C LEU A 38 -24.23 3.40 12.89
N PHE A 39 -23.21 4.22 12.67
CA PHE A 39 -23.32 5.50 11.94
C PHE A 39 -22.74 5.40 10.54
N ILE A 40 -21.52 4.89 10.42
CA ILE A 40 -20.86 4.65 9.13
C ILE A 40 -20.43 3.19 9.10
N ARG A 41 -20.92 2.46 8.10
CA ARG A 41 -20.41 1.12 7.79
C ARG A 41 -19.31 1.24 6.75
N THR A 42 -18.09 0.90 7.11
CA THR A 42 -17.01 0.81 6.15
C THR A 42 -17.24 -0.39 5.24
N LYS A 43 -17.58 -0.13 3.98
CA LYS A 43 -17.64 -1.21 2.97
C LYS A 43 -16.25 -1.80 2.85
N ARG A 44 -16.05 -3.02 3.33
CA ARG A 44 -14.87 -3.82 3.00
C ARG A 44 -14.91 -4.10 1.51
N THR A 45 -14.26 -3.24 0.73
CA THR A 45 -13.86 -3.67 -0.60
C THR A 45 -12.74 -4.66 -0.37
N THR A 46 -12.98 -5.93 -0.68
CA THR A 46 -11.93 -6.95 -0.58
C THR A 46 -10.78 -6.54 -1.52
N SER A 47 -9.53 -6.93 -1.19
CA SER A 47 -8.38 -6.69 -2.09
C SER A 47 -8.68 -7.10 -3.53
N ARG A 48 -9.48 -8.15 -3.74
CA ARG A 48 -9.97 -8.59 -5.04
C ARG A 48 -10.86 -7.54 -5.74
N GLY A 49 -11.71 -6.83 -5.02
CA GLY A 49 -12.55 -5.74 -5.57
C GLY A 49 -11.73 -4.50 -5.97
N TYR A 50 -10.73 -4.15 -5.16
CA TYR A 50 -9.80 -3.06 -5.47
C TYR A 50 -8.87 -3.41 -6.65
N ILE A 51 -8.35 -4.63 -6.71
CA ILE A 51 -7.56 -5.10 -7.86
C ILE A 51 -8.37 -4.94 -9.14
N LYS A 52 -9.65 -5.40 -9.16
CA LYS A 52 -10.52 -5.25 -10.34
C LYS A 52 -10.74 -3.78 -10.73
N LYS A 53 -10.83 -2.87 -9.75
CA LYS A 53 -10.99 -1.43 -9.99
C LYS A 53 -9.79 -0.84 -10.74
N TYR A 54 -8.56 -1.23 -10.38
CA TYR A 54 -7.34 -0.67 -10.96
C TYR A 54 -6.68 -1.58 -12.01
N GLU A 55 -7.24 -2.76 -12.29
CA GLU A 55 -6.63 -3.76 -13.17
C GLU A 55 -6.24 -3.20 -14.54
N ARG A 56 -7.15 -2.45 -15.17
CA ARG A 56 -6.90 -1.84 -16.49
C ARG A 56 -5.69 -0.90 -16.45
N ILE A 57 -5.63 -0.03 -15.46
CA ILE A 57 -4.54 0.96 -15.30
C ILE A 57 -3.22 0.23 -15.06
N ILE A 58 -3.22 -0.77 -14.17
CA ILE A 58 -2.03 -1.58 -13.86
C ILE A 58 -1.51 -2.29 -15.10
N GLN A 59 -2.38 -2.90 -15.90
CA GLN A 59 -1.98 -3.60 -17.12
C GLN A 59 -1.40 -2.64 -18.17
N GLN A 60 -1.98 -1.46 -18.32
CA GLN A 60 -1.48 -0.44 -19.24
C GLN A 60 -0.11 0.07 -18.81
N ALA A 61 0.07 0.41 -17.53
CA ALA A 61 1.36 0.82 -16.98
C ALA A 61 2.41 -0.30 -17.09
N ALA A 62 2.05 -1.54 -16.78
CA ALA A 62 2.90 -2.73 -16.92
C ALA A 62 3.45 -2.86 -18.34
N LYS A 63 2.56 -2.75 -19.35
CA LYS A 63 2.94 -2.80 -20.76
C LYS A 63 3.84 -1.63 -21.17
N GLN A 64 3.49 -0.41 -20.76
CA GLN A 64 4.23 0.79 -21.15
C GLN A 64 5.65 0.83 -20.57
N PHE A 65 5.83 0.42 -19.32
CA PHE A 65 7.11 0.50 -18.64
C PHE A 65 7.86 -0.83 -18.55
N HIS A 66 7.35 -1.89 -19.19
CA HIS A 66 7.93 -3.25 -19.19
C HIS A 66 8.16 -3.79 -17.77
N VAL A 67 7.17 -3.62 -16.89
CA VAL A 67 7.16 -4.14 -15.53
C VAL A 67 6.06 -5.19 -15.37
N GLU A 68 6.33 -6.27 -14.68
CA GLU A 68 5.32 -7.30 -14.44
C GLU A 68 4.14 -6.75 -13.61
N SER A 69 2.92 -6.90 -14.11
CA SER A 69 1.71 -6.43 -13.41
C SER A 69 1.55 -7.00 -12.00
N SER A 70 2.01 -8.25 -11.80
CA SER A 70 2.06 -8.89 -10.48
C SER A 70 2.97 -8.16 -9.49
N LEU A 71 4.09 -7.60 -9.96
CA LEU A 71 5.00 -6.83 -9.11
C LEU A 71 4.41 -5.47 -8.76
N ILE A 72 3.76 -4.79 -9.72
CA ILE A 72 3.04 -3.53 -9.48
C ILE A 72 1.95 -3.74 -8.43
N LYS A 73 1.11 -4.77 -8.59
CA LYS A 73 0.07 -5.14 -7.62
C LYS A 73 0.64 -5.40 -6.23
N ALA A 74 1.78 -6.08 -6.16
CA ALA A 74 2.44 -6.41 -4.90
C ALA A 74 2.93 -5.16 -4.17
N ILE A 75 3.49 -4.18 -4.88
CA ILE A 75 3.90 -2.90 -4.31
C ILE A 75 2.66 -2.12 -3.82
N ILE A 76 1.64 -1.93 -4.67
CA ILE A 76 0.40 -1.25 -4.27
C ILE A 76 -0.21 -1.88 -3.01
N LYS A 77 -0.25 -3.22 -2.95
CA LYS A 77 -0.75 -3.96 -1.77
C LYS A 77 0.09 -3.69 -0.52
N ALA A 78 1.40 -3.62 -0.66
CA ALA A 78 2.31 -3.38 0.46
C ALA A 78 2.32 -1.94 0.93
N GLU A 79 2.14 -0.98 0.03
CA GLU A 79 2.20 0.46 0.29
C GLU A 79 0.90 1.02 0.87
N SER A 80 -0.24 0.71 0.24
CA SER A 80 -1.52 1.35 0.56
C SER A 80 -2.68 0.38 0.79
N ASP A 81 -2.48 -0.91 0.62
CA ASP A 81 -3.59 -1.89 0.55
C ASP A 81 -4.66 -1.51 -0.49
N PHE A 82 -4.25 -0.88 -1.61
CA PHE A 82 -5.10 -0.32 -2.66
C PHE A 82 -5.95 0.89 -2.25
N ASP A 83 -5.61 1.59 -1.19
CA ASP A 83 -6.23 2.86 -0.83
C ASP A 83 -5.55 4.01 -1.58
N HIS A 84 -6.27 4.61 -2.56
CA HIS A 84 -5.73 5.73 -3.35
C HIS A 84 -5.65 7.05 -2.56
N GLN A 85 -6.30 7.15 -1.39
CA GLN A 85 -6.24 8.30 -0.50
C GLN A 85 -5.21 8.14 0.62
N ALA A 86 -4.42 7.04 0.61
CA ALA A 86 -3.46 6.77 1.68
C ALA A 86 -2.39 7.87 1.76
N VAL A 87 -2.10 8.30 2.99
CA VAL A 87 -1.00 9.21 3.32
C VAL A 87 -0.20 8.60 4.45
N SER A 88 1.11 8.45 4.27
CA SER A 88 2.00 7.97 5.34
C SER A 88 2.38 9.08 6.31
N HIS A 89 2.90 8.72 7.48
CA HIS A 89 3.44 9.69 8.45
C HIS A 89 4.60 10.53 7.89
N LYS A 90 5.29 10.04 6.86
CA LYS A 90 6.38 10.74 6.17
C LYS A 90 5.89 11.58 4.98
N GLY A 91 4.57 11.60 4.71
CA GLY A 91 3.96 12.37 3.62
C GLY A 91 3.95 11.66 2.27
N ALA A 92 4.25 10.37 2.19
CA ALA A 92 4.07 9.60 0.96
C ALA A 92 2.58 9.42 0.63
N GLN A 93 2.21 9.49 -0.66
CA GLN A 93 0.82 9.67 -1.10
C GLN A 93 0.37 8.64 -2.12
N GLY A 94 -0.89 8.23 -2.02
CA GLY A 94 -1.62 7.44 -3.00
C GLY A 94 -1.27 5.95 -3.03
N LEU A 95 -1.68 5.28 -4.11
CA LEU A 95 -1.60 3.82 -4.26
C LEU A 95 -0.19 3.24 -4.12
N MET A 96 0.78 3.89 -4.72
CA MET A 96 2.19 3.47 -4.72
C MET A 96 3.07 4.31 -3.79
N GLN A 97 2.45 5.13 -2.91
CA GLN A 97 3.10 5.92 -1.86
C GLN A 97 4.29 6.74 -2.37
N LEU A 98 4.03 7.62 -3.30
CA LEU A 98 5.05 8.53 -3.83
C LEU A 98 5.32 9.66 -2.84
N MET A 99 6.58 9.89 -2.51
CA MET A 99 6.99 11.11 -1.79
C MET A 99 6.78 12.33 -2.69
N PRO A 100 6.43 13.52 -2.13
CA PRO A 100 6.17 14.72 -2.93
C PRO A 100 7.29 15.07 -3.92
N ASP A 101 8.55 15.00 -3.50
CA ASP A 101 9.69 15.27 -4.37
C ASP A 101 9.79 14.25 -5.51
N THR A 102 9.54 12.97 -5.20
CA THR A 102 9.51 11.89 -6.21
C THR A 102 8.33 12.08 -7.17
N ALA A 103 7.15 12.46 -6.67
CA ALA A 103 5.99 12.74 -7.51
C ALA A 103 6.29 13.88 -8.50
N ASN A 104 6.90 14.97 -8.02
CA ASN A 104 7.32 16.10 -8.85
C ASN A 104 8.35 15.68 -9.93
N GLU A 105 9.39 14.92 -9.55
CA GLU A 105 10.38 14.41 -10.52
C GLU A 105 9.74 13.51 -11.57
N LEU A 106 8.75 12.74 -11.20
CA LEU A 106 7.99 11.85 -12.07
C LEU A 106 6.85 12.56 -12.82
N GLN A 107 6.68 13.88 -12.64
CA GLN A 107 5.62 14.67 -13.26
C GLN A 107 4.21 14.15 -12.95
N VAL A 108 4.00 13.67 -11.72
CA VAL A 108 2.70 13.31 -11.17
C VAL A 108 2.11 14.57 -10.56
N GLN A 109 1.01 15.07 -11.12
CA GLN A 109 0.39 16.31 -10.68
C GLN A 109 -0.57 16.09 -9.52
N ASP A 110 -1.38 15.04 -9.60
CA ASP A 110 -2.24 14.59 -8.51
C ASP A 110 -1.84 13.18 -8.04
N PRO A 111 -1.08 13.06 -6.94
CA PRO A 111 -0.68 11.77 -6.40
C PRO A 111 -1.85 10.93 -5.83
N PHE A 112 -3.06 11.51 -5.71
CA PHE A 112 -4.28 10.79 -5.33
C PHE A 112 -5.09 10.31 -6.53
N ASP A 113 -4.79 10.82 -7.74
CA ASP A 113 -5.33 10.23 -8.96
C ASP A 113 -4.72 8.84 -9.21
N PRO A 114 -5.54 7.78 -9.30
CA PRO A 114 -5.05 6.42 -9.44
C PRO A 114 -4.20 6.19 -10.69
N GLU A 115 -4.53 6.84 -11.80
CA GLU A 115 -3.81 6.66 -13.06
C GLU A 115 -2.45 7.33 -12.99
N GLU A 116 -2.37 8.59 -12.58
CA GLU A 116 -1.11 9.31 -12.43
C GLU A 116 -0.17 8.64 -11.42
N ASN A 117 -0.69 8.22 -10.27
CA ASN A 117 0.09 7.57 -9.23
C ASN A 117 0.66 6.22 -9.68
N ILE A 118 -0.17 5.35 -10.30
CA ILE A 118 0.28 4.04 -10.80
C ILE A 118 1.30 4.21 -11.93
N TYR A 119 1.08 5.14 -12.86
CA TYR A 119 2.03 5.40 -13.94
C TYR A 119 3.35 5.96 -13.43
N GLY A 120 3.32 6.93 -12.52
CA GLY A 120 4.51 7.50 -11.89
C GLY A 120 5.30 6.45 -11.12
N GLY A 121 4.65 5.73 -10.20
CA GLY A 121 5.27 4.68 -9.39
C GLY A 121 5.83 3.53 -10.22
N THR A 122 5.10 3.11 -11.28
CA THR A 122 5.58 2.05 -12.19
C THR A 122 6.79 2.51 -13.00
N ARG A 123 6.80 3.77 -13.46
CA ARG A 123 7.97 4.38 -14.14
C ARG A 123 9.18 4.39 -13.22
N TYR A 124 9.00 4.78 -11.97
CA TYR A 124 10.09 4.74 -10.97
C TYR A 124 10.59 3.32 -10.75
N LEU A 125 9.69 2.36 -10.53
CA LEU A 125 10.05 0.95 -10.39
C LEU A 125 10.80 0.40 -11.60
N SER A 126 10.40 0.78 -12.82
CA SER A 126 11.11 0.40 -14.06
C SER A 126 12.54 0.93 -14.08
N ARG A 127 12.76 2.20 -13.66
CA ARG A 127 14.12 2.77 -13.53
C ARG A 127 14.97 1.97 -12.53
N LEU A 128 14.39 1.62 -11.39
CA LEU A 128 15.08 0.82 -10.36
C LEU A 128 15.40 -0.59 -10.86
N LEU A 129 14.46 -1.27 -11.52
CA LEU A 129 14.73 -2.58 -12.11
C LEU A 129 15.90 -2.53 -13.10
N LYS A 130 15.97 -1.52 -13.96
CA LYS A 130 17.10 -1.32 -14.88
C LYS A 130 18.40 -1.08 -14.12
N ARG A 131 18.39 -0.20 -13.10
CA ARG A 131 19.56 0.16 -12.28
C ARG A 131 20.13 -1.07 -11.56
N PHE A 132 19.28 -1.97 -11.09
CA PHE A 132 19.65 -3.20 -10.39
C PHE A 132 19.60 -4.47 -11.27
N LYS A 133 19.81 -4.34 -12.58
CA LYS A 133 19.92 -5.47 -13.53
C LYS A 133 18.77 -6.48 -13.45
N ASN A 134 17.57 -5.99 -13.25
CA ASN A 134 16.32 -6.76 -13.04
C ASN A 134 16.30 -7.63 -11.77
N ASP A 135 17.19 -7.39 -10.81
CA ASP A 135 17.05 -7.97 -9.48
C ASP A 135 15.88 -7.30 -8.75
N LYS A 136 14.73 -8.02 -8.72
CA LYS A 136 13.51 -7.54 -8.09
C LYS A 136 13.68 -7.24 -6.61
N ARG A 137 14.51 -8.02 -5.91
CA ARG A 137 14.75 -7.86 -4.48
C ARG A 137 15.46 -6.55 -4.18
N LEU A 138 16.49 -6.22 -4.97
CA LEU A 138 17.23 -4.97 -4.85
C LEU A 138 16.39 -3.77 -5.33
N ALA A 139 15.65 -3.92 -6.44
CA ALA A 139 14.76 -2.87 -6.93
C ALA A 139 13.65 -2.52 -5.93
N VAL A 140 13.05 -3.51 -5.26
CA VAL A 140 12.04 -3.30 -4.21
C VAL A 140 12.66 -2.66 -2.97
N ALA A 141 13.88 -3.08 -2.59
CA ALA A 141 14.60 -2.43 -1.49
C ALA A 141 14.88 -0.96 -1.79
N ALA A 142 15.32 -0.66 -3.02
CA ALA A 142 15.60 0.68 -3.49
C ALA A 142 14.32 1.54 -3.60
N TYR A 143 13.19 0.93 -3.95
CA TYR A 143 11.90 1.62 -3.96
C TYR A 143 11.55 2.20 -2.58
N ASN A 144 11.81 1.45 -1.52
CA ASN A 144 11.51 1.83 -0.14
C ASN A 144 12.59 2.69 0.52
N ALA A 145 13.86 2.38 0.29
CA ALA A 145 14.98 2.97 1.04
C ALA A 145 15.84 3.96 0.22
N GLY A 146 15.54 4.11 -1.07
CA GLY A 146 16.36 4.85 -2.02
C GLY A 146 17.49 3.98 -2.62
N PRO A 147 17.80 4.19 -3.91
CA PRO A 147 18.77 3.38 -4.63
C PRO A 147 20.22 3.57 -4.14
N GLU A 148 20.58 4.77 -3.69
CA GLU A 148 21.91 5.08 -3.18
C GLU A 148 22.28 4.24 -1.97
N LEU A 149 21.35 4.07 -1.02
CA LEU A 149 21.60 3.25 0.17
C LEU A 149 21.75 1.77 -0.19
N VAL A 150 20.99 1.25 -1.15
CA VAL A 150 21.11 -0.13 -1.63
C VAL A 150 22.45 -0.37 -2.31
N GLU A 151 22.94 0.58 -3.10
CA GLU A 151 24.27 0.51 -3.73
C GLU A 151 25.40 0.57 -2.69
N GLN A 152 25.31 1.50 -1.74
CA GLN A 152 26.30 1.63 -0.66
C GLN A 152 26.41 0.37 0.18
N THR A 153 25.28 -0.30 0.43
CA THR A 153 25.27 -1.54 1.21
C THR A 153 25.58 -2.79 0.38
N GLY A 154 25.63 -2.67 -0.93
CA GLY A 154 25.84 -3.80 -1.84
C GLY A 154 24.73 -4.86 -1.78
N GLY A 155 23.53 -4.49 -1.26
CA GLY A 155 22.42 -5.41 -1.04
C GLY A 155 21.22 -4.76 -0.37
N VAL A 156 20.30 -5.58 0.15
CA VAL A 156 19.17 -5.05 0.95
C VAL A 156 19.70 -4.44 2.25
N PRO A 157 19.48 -3.14 2.48
CA PRO A 157 20.00 -2.46 3.65
C PRO A 157 19.59 -3.14 4.98
N PRO A 158 20.44 -3.09 6.03
CA PRO A 158 20.14 -3.66 7.33
C PRO A 158 19.13 -2.82 8.13
N VAL A 159 18.19 -2.19 7.44
CA VAL A 159 17.09 -1.40 7.98
C VAL A 159 15.88 -2.31 8.18
N PRO A 160 15.39 -2.50 9.41
CA PRO A 160 14.28 -3.41 9.69
C PRO A 160 12.99 -3.12 8.90
N GLU A 161 12.68 -1.84 8.67
CA GLU A 161 11.54 -1.40 7.86
C GLU A 161 11.67 -1.91 6.42
N THR A 162 12.83 -1.65 5.78
CA THR A 162 13.10 -2.04 4.40
C THR A 162 13.12 -3.56 4.22
N ARG A 163 13.73 -4.31 5.14
CA ARG A 163 13.73 -5.78 5.09
C ARG A 163 12.32 -6.34 5.14
N ARG A 164 11.48 -5.86 6.08
CA ARG A 164 10.07 -6.27 6.18
C ARG A 164 9.26 -5.87 4.94
N PHE A 165 9.54 -4.71 4.35
CA PHE A 165 8.90 -4.28 3.11
C PHE A 165 9.24 -5.22 1.95
N VAL A 166 10.50 -5.52 1.73
CA VAL A 166 10.97 -6.46 0.69
C VAL A 166 10.31 -7.83 0.85
N GLU A 167 10.32 -8.40 2.04
CA GLU A 167 9.69 -9.70 2.32
C GLU A 167 8.20 -9.68 2.03
N ARG A 168 7.49 -8.62 2.44
CA ARG A 168 6.07 -8.45 2.22
C ARG A 168 5.73 -8.33 0.74
N VAL A 169 6.46 -7.50 -0.02
CA VAL A 169 6.25 -7.33 -1.46
C VAL A 169 6.53 -8.63 -2.22
N LEU A 170 7.64 -9.32 -1.94
CA LEU A 170 7.97 -10.56 -2.62
C LEU A 170 7.01 -11.70 -2.30
N ARG A 171 6.40 -11.71 -1.11
CA ARG A 171 5.32 -12.64 -0.76
C ARG A 171 4.08 -12.34 -1.61
N TYR A 172 3.60 -11.11 -1.66
CA TYR A 172 2.46 -10.70 -2.48
C TYR A 172 2.71 -10.94 -3.98
N TYR A 173 3.91 -10.67 -4.44
CA TYR A 173 4.28 -10.94 -5.84
C TYR A 173 4.09 -12.40 -6.20
N ARG A 174 4.56 -13.35 -5.37
CA ARG A 174 4.34 -14.80 -5.57
C ARG A 174 2.86 -15.17 -5.54
N GLU A 175 2.09 -14.59 -4.63
CA GLU A 175 0.64 -14.79 -4.57
C GLU A 175 -0.03 -14.35 -5.88
N TYR A 176 0.31 -13.18 -6.41
CA TYR A 176 -0.27 -12.65 -7.65
C TYR A 176 0.19 -13.37 -8.93
N LEU A 177 1.33 -14.02 -8.92
CA LEU A 177 1.76 -14.89 -10.03
C LEU A 177 0.90 -16.16 -10.11
N ASN A 178 0.43 -16.68 -8.99
CA ASN A 178 -0.35 -17.91 -8.91
C ASN A 178 -1.87 -17.71 -9.13
N ILE A 179 -2.33 -16.46 -9.21
CA ILE A 179 -3.73 -16.13 -9.54
C ILE A 179 -3.80 -15.96 -11.07
N ARG A 180 -3.95 -17.08 -11.78
CA ARG A 180 -4.32 -17.12 -13.21
C ARG A 180 -5.80 -17.38 -13.38
#